data_bb51b2e27a11ccd8164f4af188f1ce2a
#
_entry.id   bb51b2e27a11ccd8164f4af188f1ce2a
#
_cell.length_a   1.000
_cell.length_b   1.000
_cell.length_c   1.000
_cell.angle_alpha   90.00
_cell.angle_beta   90.00
_cell.angle_gamma   90.00
#
_symmetry.space_group_name_H-M   'P 1'
#
loop_
_entity.id
_entity.type
_entity.pdbx_description
1 polymer ?
#
loop_
_entity_poly.entity_id
_entity_poly.type
_entity_poly.pdbx_seq_one_letter_code
_entity_poly.pdbx_strand_id
1 'polypeptide(L)'
;MTSFPYFRLRGLAAALASLLLAQPVVGVERLTFTLPLLDETISLNLSEATNAQELIDSNPDLQELDLAGDGSVQKLIESLLTAPLPEETSSIVRQSLGHPLFEQLLLAVSELVEVKGLPADTSGRMISEALAAAYRDDQPHLLGFLRQVPGDELSINLQALAFYAKRLRANQDDARSLVQKGTAAKPVSSTIVAAAASGWTRRQRSVAVNHRPQPLQVTEIFPTAKSNGRLVVISHGLWDDPSSFEGWAYLLAAHGYSVLLPAHPGSDAKQQELMIKGKQPPPASEELR
;
A
#
# COMPACT_ATOMS: atom_id res chain seq x y z
N MET A 1 17.43 67.13 18.73
CA MET A 1 17.46 66.03 17.74
C MET A 1 17.46 64.74 18.51
N THR A 2 16.26 64.13 18.67
CA THR A 2 16.01 62.93 19.50
C THR A 2 15.74 61.78 18.59
N SER A 3 16.65 60.80 18.59
CA SER A 3 16.51 59.57 17.86
C SER A 3 15.58 58.60 18.60
N PHE A 4 14.46 58.24 18.00
CA PHE A 4 13.53 57.20 18.50
C PHE A 4 14.07 55.78 18.21
N PRO A 5 13.94 54.82 19.11
CA PRO A 5 14.45 53.47 18.94
C PRO A 5 13.43 52.57 18.20
N TYR A 6 13.66 52.34 16.93
CA TYR A 6 12.88 51.39 16.10
C TYR A 6 13.18 49.90 16.39
N PHE A 7 13.90 49.56 17.45
CA PHE A 7 14.43 48.22 17.68
C PHE A 7 13.54 47.29 18.53
N ARG A 8 12.42 47.77 19.10
CA ARG A 8 11.61 46.97 20.01
C ARG A 8 10.35 46.31 19.38
N LEU A 9 9.91 46.72 18.19
CA LEU A 9 8.73 46.18 17.57
C LEU A 9 8.97 44.84 16.79
N ARG A 10 10.19 44.58 16.34
CA ARG A 10 10.50 43.35 15.61
C ARG A 10 10.58 42.11 16.49
N GLY A 11 10.93 42.26 17.76
CA GLY A 11 10.96 41.15 18.72
C GLY A 11 9.59 40.68 19.17
N LEU A 12 8.61 41.60 19.28
CA LEU A 12 7.23 41.20 19.66
C LEU A 12 6.48 40.50 18.51
N ALA A 13 6.69 40.91 17.28
CA ALA A 13 6.06 40.27 16.13
C ALA A 13 6.58 38.83 15.88
N ALA A 14 7.86 38.58 16.14
CA ALA A 14 8.45 37.25 16.06
C ALA A 14 7.98 36.32 17.20
N ALA A 15 7.78 36.87 18.42
CA ALA A 15 7.26 36.11 19.55
C ALA A 15 5.77 35.77 19.40
N LEU A 16 4.97 36.69 18.83
CA LEU A 16 3.56 36.42 18.51
C LEU A 16 3.38 35.43 17.35
N ALA A 17 4.26 35.46 16.34
CA ALA A 17 4.25 34.50 15.25
C ALA A 17 4.62 33.07 15.74
N SER A 18 5.51 32.97 16.74
CA SER A 18 5.89 31.69 17.34
C SER A 18 4.79 31.09 18.25
N LEU A 19 3.96 31.96 18.87
CA LEU A 19 2.81 31.51 19.67
C LEU A 19 1.60 31.05 18.81
N LEU A 20 1.51 31.52 17.57
CA LEU A 20 0.45 31.09 16.64
C LEU A 20 0.77 29.76 15.92
N LEU A 21 2.01 29.25 16.04
CA LEU A 21 2.45 28.00 15.39
C LEU A 21 2.45 26.78 16.32
N ALA A 22 2.16 26.95 17.59
CA ALA A 22 2.04 25.86 18.56
C ALA A 22 0.58 25.73 19.02
N GLN A 23 -0.34 25.55 18.08
CA GLN A 23 -1.61 24.91 18.42
C GLN A 23 -1.25 23.46 18.72
N PRO A 24 -1.65 22.90 19.88
CA PRO A 24 -1.57 21.46 20.05
C PRO A 24 -2.35 20.85 18.88
N VAL A 25 -1.72 19.94 18.14
CA VAL A 25 -2.42 19.13 17.17
C VAL A 25 -3.40 18.32 18.00
N VAL A 26 -4.65 18.76 18.05
CA VAL A 26 -5.73 17.98 18.65
C VAL A 26 -5.93 16.82 17.71
N GLY A 27 -5.65 15.62 18.19
CA GLY A 27 -5.88 14.42 17.41
C GLY A 27 -7.37 14.14 17.23
N VAL A 28 -7.71 13.17 16.40
CA VAL A 28 -9.11 12.78 16.16
C VAL A 28 -9.79 12.47 17.49
N GLU A 29 -10.78 13.27 17.83
CA GLU A 29 -11.60 13.13 19.04
C GLU A 29 -12.82 12.23 18.80
N ARG A 30 -13.27 12.16 17.55
CA ARG A 30 -14.48 11.45 17.17
C ARG A 30 -14.29 10.59 15.94
N LEU A 31 -14.72 9.33 16.04
CA LEU A 31 -14.78 8.41 14.92
C LEU A 31 -16.25 8.21 14.53
N THR A 32 -16.60 8.49 13.27
CA THR A 32 -17.96 8.36 12.77
C THR A 32 -18.06 7.28 11.70
N PHE A 33 -19.14 6.51 11.77
CA PHE A 33 -19.48 5.47 10.81
C PHE A 33 -20.86 5.76 10.23
N THR A 34 -20.95 5.92 8.92
CA THR A 34 -22.23 6.01 8.23
C THR A 34 -22.74 4.62 7.87
N LEU A 35 -23.91 4.25 8.40
CA LEU A 35 -24.52 2.96 8.15
C LEU A 35 -25.21 2.93 6.78
N PRO A 36 -24.98 1.88 5.96
CA PRO A 36 -25.38 1.88 4.55
C PRO A 36 -26.87 1.80 4.26
N LEU A 37 -27.74 1.57 5.21
CA LEU A 37 -29.18 1.35 4.96
C LEU A 37 -30.11 2.23 5.79
N LEU A 38 -29.59 2.89 6.82
CA LEU A 38 -30.40 3.60 7.79
C LEU A 38 -30.24 5.12 7.72
N ASP A 39 -29.30 5.61 6.91
CA ASP A 39 -28.87 7.02 6.90
C ASP A 39 -28.46 7.52 8.31
N GLU A 40 -28.15 6.57 9.19
CA GLU A 40 -27.72 6.81 10.56
C GLU A 40 -26.20 6.85 10.66
N THR A 41 -25.72 7.71 11.54
CA THR A 41 -24.31 7.84 11.83
C THR A 41 -24.05 7.44 13.27
N ILE A 42 -23.24 6.41 13.48
CA ILE A 42 -22.71 6.05 14.79
C ILE A 42 -21.46 6.87 15.03
N SER A 43 -21.40 7.54 16.18
CA SER A 43 -20.29 8.39 16.59
C SER A 43 -19.63 7.81 17.82
N LEU A 44 -18.32 7.53 17.74
CA LEU A 44 -17.51 7.09 18.87
C LEU A 44 -16.63 8.24 19.35
N ASN A 45 -16.75 8.63 20.60
CA ASN A 45 -15.88 9.62 21.21
C ASN A 45 -14.57 8.95 21.66
N LEU A 46 -13.46 9.30 21.03
CA LEU A 46 -12.14 8.75 21.34
C LEU A 46 -11.37 9.58 22.39
N SER A 47 -11.80 10.82 22.66
CA SER A 47 -11.07 11.74 23.52
C SER A 47 -11.10 11.31 25.00
N GLU A 48 -12.19 10.73 25.42
CA GLU A 48 -12.43 10.35 26.82
C GLU A 48 -12.14 8.87 27.10
N ALA A 49 -12.06 8.02 26.05
CA ALA A 49 -11.92 6.60 26.19
C ALA A 49 -10.45 6.19 26.23
N THR A 50 -9.98 5.59 27.31
CA THR A 50 -8.64 4.99 27.38
C THR A 50 -8.64 3.51 27.01
N ASN A 51 -9.81 2.87 26.99
CA ASN A 51 -10.01 1.46 26.66
C ASN A 51 -11.39 1.23 26.01
N ALA A 52 -11.64 0.00 25.55
CA ALA A 52 -12.87 -0.35 24.87
C ALA A 52 -14.12 -0.23 25.76
N GLN A 53 -14.00 -0.51 27.06
CA GLN A 53 -15.12 -0.41 28.00
C GLN A 53 -15.60 1.04 28.13
N GLU A 54 -14.68 1.98 28.37
CA GLU A 54 -15.01 3.40 28.45
C GLU A 54 -15.63 3.94 27.17
N LEU A 55 -15.15 3.45 25.99
CA LEU A 55 -15.71 3.81 24.70
C LEU A 55 -17.17 3.33 24.57
N ILE A 56 -17.48 2.12 25.02
CA ILE A 56 -18.84 1.57 25.02
C ILE A 56 -19.72 2.33 26.03
N ASP A 57 -19.21 2.55 27.24
CA ASP A 57 -19.96 3.24 28.30
C ASP A 57 -20.32 4.69 27.91
N SER A 58 -19.49 5.32 27.11
CA SER A 58 -19.74 6.67 26.59
C SER A 58 -20.68 6.72 25.37
N ASN A 59 -21.07 5.55 24.82
CA ASN A 59 -21.90 5.47 23.62
C ASN A 59 -23.11 4.52 23.82
N PRO A 60 -24.33 5.05 24.02
CA PRO A 60 -25.52 4.24 24.28
C PRO A 60 -25.81 3.19 23.20
N ASP A 61 -25.60 3.53 21.93
CA ASP A 61 -25.87 2.60 20.82
C ASP A 61 -24.92 1.39 20.87
N LEU A 62 -23.65 1.62 21.27
CA LEU A 62 -22.70 0.51 21.45
C LEU A 62 -23.03 -0.33 22.67
N GLN A 63 -23.54 0.27 23.76
CA GLN A 63 -23.97 -0.48 24.93
C GLN A 63 -25.12 -1.43 24.57
N GLU A 64 -26.11 -0.97 23.80
CA GLU A 64 -27.21 -1.81 23.37
C GLU A 64 -26.74 -2.95 22.49
N LEU A 65 -25.83 -2.68 21.53
CA LEU A 65 -25.23 -3.68 20.66
C LEU A 65 -24.39 -4.69 21.45
N ASP A 66 -23.61 -4.25 22.45
CA ASP A 66 -22.77 -5.13 23.24
C ASP A 66 -23.60 -6.04 24.17
N LEU A 67 -24.65 -5.51 24.76
CA LEU A 67 -25.61 -6.29 25.53
C LEU A 67 -26.32 -7.35 24.66
N ALA A 68 -26.72 -6.99 23.44
CA ALA A 68 -27.31 -7.93 22.48
C ALA A 68 -26.29 -8.98 22.00
N GLY A 69 -25.02 -8.63 21.95
CA GLY A 69 -23.91 -9.46 21.48
C GLY A 69 -23.15 -10.25 22.58
N ASP A 70 -23.63 -10.26 23.81
CA ASP A 70 -23.01 -10.95 24.95
C ASP A 70 -21.53 -10.55 25.16
N GLY A 71 -21.24 -9.25 25.09
CA GLY A 71 -19.89 -8.69 25.26
C GLY A 71 -18.94 -8.92 24.08
N SER A 72 -19.48 -9.31 22.93
CA SER A 72 -18.66 -9.55 21.73
C SER A 72 -18.19 -8.26 21.06
N VAL A 73 -18.99 -7.19 21.15
CA VAL A 73 -18.68 -5.88 20.57
C VAL A 73 -17.52 -5.24 21.32
N GLN A 74 -17.52 -5.29 22.65
CA GLN A 74 -16.40 -4.84 23.47
C GLN A 74 -15.09 -5.51 23.09
N LYS A 75 -15.09 -6.85 23.00
CA LYS A 75 -13.87 -7.62 22.62
C LYS A 75 -13.36 -7.27 21.23
N LEU A 76 -14.29 -7.05 20.28
CA LEU A 76 -13.93 -6.65 18.94
C LEU A 76 -13.28 -5.25 18.93
N ILE A 77 -13.89 -4.29 19.59
CA ILE A 77 -13.38 -2.92 19.70
C ILE A 77 -12.03 -2.91 20.38
N GLU A 78 -11.87 -3.61 21.51
CA GLU A 78 -10.60 -3.71 22.21
C GLU A 78 -9.50 -4.30 21.31
N SER A 79 -9.82 -5.41 20.63
CA SER A 79 -8.88 -6.04 19.69
C SER A 79 -8.46 -5.10 18.55
N LEU A 80 -9.38 -4.28 18.05
CA LEU A 80 -9.08 -3.34 16.96
C LEU A 80 -8.27 -2.14 17.45
N LEU A 81 -8.67 -1.53 18.56
CA LEU A 81 -8.02 -0.31 19.07
C LEU A 81 -6.63 -0.57 19.63
N THR A 82 -6.42 -1.75 20.23
CA THR A 82 -5.13 -2.16 20.79
C THR A 82 -4.28 -2.96 19.82
N ALA A 83 -4.75 -3.20 18.60
CA ALA A 83 -3.99 -3.90 17.58
C ALA A 83 -2.61 -3.24 17.39
N PRO A 84 -1.51 -3.98 17.62
CA PRO A 84 -0.18 -3.39 17.48
C PRO A 84 0.10 -3.06 16.03
N LEU A 85 0.67 -1.88 15.80
CA LEU A 85 1.22 -1.52 14.49
C LEU A 85 2.59 -2.20 14.35
N PRO A 86 2.87 -2.91 13.24
CA PRO A 86 4.18 -3.48 13.01
C PRO A 86 5.30 -2.44 13.10
N GLU A 87 6.43 -2.78 13.73
CA GLU A 87 7.55 -1.84 13.94
C GLU A 87 7.99 -1.11 12.66
N GLU A 88 7.98 -1.82 11.54
CA GLU A 88 8.39 -1.30 10.25
C GLU A 88 7.39 -0.34 9.60
N THR A 89 6.13 -0.31 10.08
CA THR A 89 5.03 0.45 9.42
C THR A 89 5.40 1.92 9.24
N SER A 90 5.88 2.59 10.29
CA SER A 90 6.27 4.00 10.21
C SER A 90 7.40 4.25 9.22
N SER A 91 8.39 3.35 9.17
CA SER A 91 9.51 3.42 8.24
C SER A 91 9.06 3.21 6.80
N ILE A 92 8.19 2.23 6.55
CA ILE A 92 7.67 1.91 5.22
C ILE A 92 6.82 3.04 4.68
N VAL A 93 5.88 3.57 5.47
CA VAL A 93 5.05 4.71 5.04
C VAL A 93 5.93 5.90 4.68
N ARG A 94 6.90 6.25 5.52
CA ARG A 94 7.83 7.35 5.25
C ARG A 94 8.65 7.15 3.98
N GLN A 95 9.15 5.93 3.73
CA GLN A 95 9.90 5.60 2.52
C GLN A 95 9.01 5.53 1.27
N SER A 96 7.70 5.34 1.46
CA SER A 96 6.72 5.27 0.36
C SER A 96 6.21 6.64 -0.08
N LEU A 97 6.52 7.71 0.66
CA LEU A 97 6.09 9.07 0.29
C LEU A 97 6.61 9.44 -1.11
N GLY A 98 5.72 9.95 -1.95
CA GLY A 98 6.03 10.31 -3.34
C GLY A 98 6.14 9.12 -4.30
N HIS A 99 5.87 7.88 -3.84
CA HIS A 99 5.82 6.72 -4.74
C HIS A 99 4.44 6.61 -5.40
N PRO A 100 4.35 6.51 -6.74
CA PRO A 100 3.08 6.53 -7.45
C PRO A 100 2.07 5.47 -7.00
N LEU A 101 2.53 4.26 -6.68
CA LEU A 101 1.64 3.20 -6.19
C LEU A 101 1.09 3.51 -4.80
N PHE A 102 1.87 4.15 -3.94
CA PHE A 102 1.42 4.57 -2.62
C PHE A 102 0.40 5.71 -2.72
N GLU A 103 0.64 6.69 -3.57
CA GLU A 103 -0.31 7.79 -3.84
C GLU A 103 -1.65 7.26 -4.38
N GLN A 104 -1.62 6.28 -5.29
CA GLN A 104 -2.83 5.63 -5.79
C GLN A 104 -3.59 4.88 -4.68
N LEU A 105 -2.87 4.21 -3.78
CA LEU A 105 -3.48 3.56 -2.62
C LEU A 105 -4.14 4.58 -1.70
N LEU A 106 -3.46 5.68 -1.38
CA LEU A 106 -4.00 6.74 -0.54
C LEU A 106 -5.23 7.41 -1.16
N LEU A 107 -5.22 7.63 -2.46
CA LEU A 107 -6.39 8.13 -3.19
C LEU A 107 -7.58 7.17 -3.04
N ALA A 108 -7.38 5.87 -3.18
CA ALA A 108 -8.44 4.88 -2.97
C ALA A 108 -8.92 4.83 -1.51
N VAL A 109 -8.01 4.97 -0.53
CA VAL A 109 -8.35 5.02 0.89
C VAL A 109 -9.13 6.29 1.23
N SER A 110 -8.86 7.42 0.59
CA SER A 110 -9.58 8.68 0.82
C SER A 110 -11.06 8.64 0.43
N GLU A 111 -11.47 7.68 -0.38
CA GLU A 111 -12.89 7.42 -0.66
C GLU A 111 -13.61 6.68 0.49
N LEU A 112 -12.83 6.01 1.35
CA LEU A 112 -13.33 5.23 2.46
C LEU A 112 -13.23 5.96 3.79
N VAL A 113 -12.21 6.81 3.93
CA VAL A 113 -11.85 7.48 5.19
C VAL A 113 -11.62 8.96 4.91
N GLU A 114 -12.32 9.81 5.63
CA GLU A 114 -12.23 11.27 5.52
C GLU A 114 -11.96 11.88 6.90
N VAL A 115 -11.03 12.80 6.98
CA VAL A 115 -10.88 13.69 8.13
C VAL A 115 -11.67 14.96 7.84
N LYS A 116 -12.74 15.22 8.59
CA LYS A 116 -13.61 16.36 8.33
C LYS A 116 -12.85 17.68 8.39
N GLY A 117 -13.09 18.51 7.39
CA GLY A 117 -12.47 19.85 7.30
C GLY A 117 -11.02 19.84 6.78
N LEU A 118 -10.45 18.68 6.47
CA LEU A 118 -9.14 18.56 5.86
C LEU A 118 -9.23 17.96 4.46
N PRO A 119 -8.34 18.34 3.54
CA PRO A 119 -8.26 17.68 2.23
C PRO A 119 -7.75 16.25 2.39
N ALA A 120 -8.09 15.39 1.44
CA ALA A 120 -7.58 14.01 1.39
C ALA A 120 -6.03 13.98 1.39
N ASP A 121 -5.45 13.14 2.24
CA ASP A 121 -4.00 12.96 2.33
C ASP A 121 -3.45 12.07 1.22
N THR A 122 -3.51 12.56 -0.01
CA THR A 122 -2.99 11.83 -1.17
C THR A 122 -1.46 11.74 -1.19
N SER A 123 -0.77 12.57 -0.40
CA SER A 123 0.69 12.54 -0.26
C SER A 123 1.19 11.55 0.78
N GLY A 124 0.34 11.15 1.73
CA GLY A 124 0.69 10.31 2.88
C GLY A 124 1.46 11.03 3.98
N ARG A 125 1.60 12.34 3.90
CA ARG A 125 2.36 13.11 4.91
C ARG A 125 1.68 13.05 6.26
N MET A 126 0.39 13.31 6.33
CA MET A 126 -0.40 13.27 7.56
C MET A 126 -0.32 11.90 8.23
N ILE A 127 -0.51 10.83 7.45
CA ILE A 127 -0.39 9.45 7.92
C ILE A 127 1.02 9.18 8.45
N SER A 128 2.06 9.60 7.72
CA SER A 128 3.46 9.40 8.14
C SER A 128 3.80 10.12 9.43
N GLU A 129 3.34 11.37 9.59
CA GLU A 129 3.56 12.17 10.79
C GLU A 129 2.80 11.61 12.00
N ALA A 130 1.55 11.20 11.82
CA ALA A 130 0.73 10.57 12.86
C ALA A 130 1.32 9.23 13.33
N LEU A 131 1.77 8.38 12.41
CA LEU A 131 2.46 7.13 12.74
C LEU A 131 3.75 7.39 13.53
N ALA A 132 4.59 8.31 13.06
CA ALA A 132 5.83 8.66 13.74
C ALA A 132 5.58 9.22 15.14
N ALA A 133 4.50 9.96 15.36
CA ALA A 133 4.09 10.45 16.66
C ALA A 133 3.63 9.33 17.58
N ALA A 134 2.79 8.41 17.10
CA ALA A 134 2.32 7.26 17.88
C ALA A 134 3.48 6.38 18.39
N TYR A 135 4.50 6.13 17.55
CA TYR A 135 5.69 5.40 17.97
C TYR A 135 6.55 6.18 18.99
N ARG A 136 6.69 7.50 18.80
CA ARG A 136 7.46 8.35 19.73
C ARG A 136 6.83 8.43 21.12
N ASP A 137 5.49 8.40 21.18
CA ASP A 137 4.72 8.51 22.40
C ASP A 137 4.47 7.14 23.07
N ASP A 138 5.17 6.09 22.61
CA ASP A 138 5.04 4.70 23.09
C ASP A 138 3.61 4.15 22.98
N GLN A 139 2.87 4.57 21.95
CA GLN A 139 1.51 4.15 21.65
C GLN A 139 1.39 3.54 20.23
N PRO A 140 2.22 2.52 19.88
CA PRO A 140 2.26 1.96 18.53
C PRO A 140 1.08 1.01 18.27
N HIS A 141 -0.14 1.50 18.44
CA HIS A 141 -1.39 0.78 18.18
C HIS A 141 -2.40 1.69 17.49
N LEU A 142 -3.49 1.12 16.99
CA LEU A 142 -4.45 1.86 16.17
C LEU A 142 -5.04 3.08 16.91
N LEU A 143 -5.41 2.96 18.17
CA LEU A 143 -5.94 4.09 18.94
C LEU A 143 -4.89 5.20 19.12
N GLY A 144 -3.64 4.82 19.42
CA GLY A 144 -2.53 5.77 19.52
C GLY A 144 -2.30 6.51 18.21
N PHE A 145 -2.35 5.81 17.09
CA PHE A 145 -2.28 6.42 15.75
C PHE A 145 -3.43 7.40 15.49
N LEU A 146 -4.69 6.99 15.73
CA LEU A 146 -5.87 7.85 15.50
C LEU A 146 -5.79 9.16 16.28
N ARG A 147 -5.28 9.13 17.51
CA ARG A 147 -5.07 10.32 18.34
C ARG A 147 -3.99 11.27 17.83
N GLN A 148 -3.14 10.82 16.94
CA GLN A 148 -2.10 11.63 16.30
C GLN A 148 -2.52 12.16 14.92
N VAL A 149 -3.63 11.66 14.36
CA VAL A 149 -4.19 12.18 13.10
C VAL A 149 -4.77 13.56 13.39
N PRO A 150 -4.34 14.64 12.70
CA PRO A 150 -4.86 15.98 12.93
C PRO A 150 -6.34 16.09 12.50
N GLY A 151 -7.13 16.81 13.26
CA GLY A 151 -8.55 17.05 13.02
C GLY A 151 -9.43 16.49 14.12
N ASP A 152 -10.68 16.96 14.17
CA ASP A 152 -11.61 16.65 15.26
C ASP A 152 -12.40 15.36 15.00
N GLU A 153 -12.66 15.05 13.74
CA GLU A 153 -13.52 13.94 13.36
C GLU A 153 -12.98 13.19 12.16
N LEU A 154 -12.90 11.87 12.29
CA LEU A 154 -12.60 10.95 11.22
C LEU A 154 -13.85 10.16 10.86
N SER A 155 -14.26 10.23 9.61
CA SER A 155 -15.45 9.53 9.08
C SER A 155 -15.06 8.32 8.27
N ILE A 156 -15.71 7.18 8.51
CA ILE A 156 -15.53 5.94 7.74
C ILE A 156 -16.82 5.66 6.96
N ASN A 157 -16.69 5.59 5.65
CA ASN A 157 -17.79 5.27 4.74
C ASN A 157 -17.97 3.75 4.64
N LEU A 158 -18.79 3.19 5.52
CA LEU A 158 -19.08 1.74 5.53
C LEU A 158 -19.83 1.29 4.27
N GLN A 159 -20.59 2.16 3.62
CA GLN A 159 -21.26 1.85 2.36
C GLN A 159 -20.27 1.63 1.23
N ALA A 160 -19.30 2.54 1.08
CA ALA A 160 -18.23 2.39 0.11
C ALA A 160 -17.38 1.15 0.42
N LEU A 161 -17.04 0.91 1.68
CA LEU A 161 -16.30 -0.28 2.11
C LEU A 161 -17.04 -1.57 1.74
N ALA A 162 -18.34 -1.65 2.03
CA ALA A 162 -19.18 -2.80 1.69
C ALA A 162 -19.28 -2.99 0.16
N PHE A 163 -19.41 -1.89 -0.60
CA PHE A 163 -19.44 -1.92 -2.06
C PHE A 163 -18.14 -2.50 -2.63
N TYR A 164 -16.98 -2.01 -2.20
CA TYR A 164 -15.68 -2.50 -2.66
C TYR A 164 -15.43 -3.95 -2.24
N ALA A 165 -15.81 -4.33 -1.01
CA ALA A 165 -15.69 -5.71 -0.55
C ALA A 165 -16.55 -6.67 -1.38
N LYS A 166 -17.80 -6.29 -1.71
CA LYS A 166 -18.70 -7.05 -2.58
C LYS A 166 -18.12 -7.19 -3.99
N ARG A 167 -17.62 -6.09 -4.56
CA ARG A 167 -17.01 -6.09 -5.89
C ARG A 167 -15.77 -6.97 -5.96
N LEU A 168 -14.91 -6.91 -4.93
CA LEU A 168 -13.73 -7.76 -4.85
C LEU A 168 -14.11 -9.24 -4.81
N ARG A 169 -15.09 -9.63 -4.00
CA ARG A 169 -15.61 -11.01 -3.96
C ARG A 169 -16.15 -11.46 -5.31
N ALA A 170 -16.99 -10.64 -5.95
CA ALA A 170 -17.54 -10.96 -7.27
C ALA A 170 -16.42 -11.17 -8.31
N ASN A 171 -15.43 -10.29 -8.36
CA ASN A 171 -14.28 -10.44 -9.25
C ASN A 171 -13.46 -11.72 -8.97
N GLN A 172 -13.30 -12.09 -7.70
CA GLN A 172 -12.63 -13.35 -7.31
C GLN A 172 -13.43 -14.57 -7.76
N ASP A 173 -14.76 -14.56 -7.61
CA ASP A 173 -15.64 -15.65 -8.01
C ASP A 173 -15.67 -15.77 -9.53
N ASP A 174 -15.71 -14.67 -10.27
CA ASP A 174 -15.60 -14.65 -11.72
C ASP A 174 -14.25 -15.21 -12.19
N ALA A 175 -13.15 -14.81 -11.58
CA ALA A 175 -11.83 -15.34 -11.90
C ALA A 175 -11.75 -16.85 -11.64
N ARG A 176 -12.25 -17.33 -10.49
CA ARG A 176 -12.34 -18.78 -10.20
C ARG A 176 -13.19 -19.52 -11.23
N SER A 177 -14.35 -18.94 -11.59
CA SER A 177 -15.24 -19.52 -12.60
C SER A 177 -14.57 -19.61 -13.96
N LEU A 178 -13.83 -18.58 -14.39
CA LEU A 178 -13.07 -18.60 -15.63
C LEU A 178 -12.00 -19.68 -15.63
N VAL A 179 -11.27 -19.85 -14.54
CA VAL A 179 -10.27 -20.92 -14.40
C VAL A 179 -10.93 -22.30 -14.45
N GLN A 180 -12.05 -22.48 -13.74
CA GLN A 180 -12.76 -23.77 -13.69
C GLN A 180 -13.46 -24.13 -15.01
N LYS A 181 -14.01 -23.13 -15.71
CA LYS A 181 -14.68 -23.32 -17.01
C LYS A 181 -13.71 -23.30 -18.18
N GLY A 182 -12.46 -22.89 -17.92
CA GLY A 182 -11.43 -22.95 -18.94
C GLY A 182 -11.36 -24.37 -19.51
N THR A 183 -11.73 -24.51 -20.75
CA THR A 183 -11.52 -25.79 -21.47
C THR A 183 -10.03 -26.08 -21.42
N ALA A 184 -9.68 -27.30 -21.05
CA ALA A 184 -8.29 -27.73 -21.13
C ALA A 184 -7.74 -27.32 -22.50
N ALA A 185 -6.67 -26.56 -22.50
CA ALA A 185 -6.03 -26.15 -23.75
C ALA A 185 -5.81 -27.40 -24.60
N LYS A 186 -6.10 -27.29 -25.90
CA LYS A 186 -5.80 -28.41 -26.80
C LYS A 186 -4.34 -28.81 -26.56
N PRO A 187 -4.06 -30.13 -26.47
CA PRO A 187 -2.69 -30.59 -26.25
C PRO A 187 -1.75 -29.93 -27.28
N VAL A 188 -0.72 -29.28 -26.79
CA VAL A 188 0.31 -28.74 -27.69
C VAL A 188 0.92 -29.91 -28.45
N SER A 189 1.14 -29.73 -29.75
CA SER A 189 1.75 -30.75 -30.59
C SER A 189 3.03 -31.29 -29.92
N SER A 190 3.19 -32.60 -29.87
CA SER A 190 4.39 -33.23 -29.31
C SER A 190 5.68 -32.75 -30.00
N THR A 191 5.59 -32.41 -31.27
CA THR A 191 6.71 -31.81 -32.04
C THR A 191 7.15 -30.45 -31.47
N ILE A 192 6.19 -29.58 -31.05
CA ILE A 192 6.45 -28.31 -30.45
C ILE A 192 7.06 -28.49 -29.06
N VAL A 193 6.53 -29.40 -28.26
CA VAL A 193 7.06 -29.71 -26.92
C VAL A 193 8.48 -30.27 -27.02
N ALA A 194 8.73 -31.20 -27.94
CA ALA A 194 10.04 -31.79 -28.17
C ALA A 194 11.05 -30.73 -28.64
N ALA A 195 10.65 -29.78 -29.49
CA ALA A 195 11.50 -28.66 -29.91
C ALA A 195 11.89 -27.75 -28.74
N ALA A 196 10.97 -27.50 -27.82
CA ALA A 196 11.25 -26.68 -26.64
C ALA A 196 12.19 -27.38 -25.61
N ALA A 197 12.29 -28.72 -25.65
CA ALA A 197 13.12 -29.51 -24.73
C ALA A 197 14.63 -29.45 -25.06
N SER A 198 15.00 -29.07 -26.26
CA SER A 198 16.39 -29.05 -26.73
C SER A 198 16.58 -28.01 -27.84
N GLY A 199 17.83 -27.84 -28.28
CA GLY A 199 18.12 -26.94 -29.40
C GLY A 199 18.41 -25.48 -28.98
N TRP A 200 18.67 -25.26 -27.70
CA TRP A 200 19.01 -23.95 -27.14
C TRP A 200 20.09 -24.04 -26.06
N THR A 201 20.73 -22.90 -25.78
CA THR A 201 21.62 -22.69 -24.64
C THR A 201 21.10 -21.56 -23.80
N ARG A 202 21.25 -21.69 -22.48
CA ARG A 202 20.87 -20.67 -21.48
C ARG A 202 22.09 -20.14 -20.76
N ARG A 203 22.19 -18.85 -20.64
CA ARG A 203 23.21 -18.20 -19.80
C ARG A 203 22.61 -16.96 -19.11
N GLN A 204 23.26 -16.52 -18.04
CA GLN A 204 22.95 -15.24 -17.39
C GLN A 204 24.07 -14.25 -17.67
N ARG A 205 23.69 -13.00 -17.87
CA ARG A 205 24.58 -11.89 -18.11
C ARG A 205 24.20 -10.69 -17.28
N SER A 206 25.21 -10.05 -16.68
CA SER A 206 25.05 -8.75 -16.03
C SER A 206 25.37 -7.64 -17.02
N VAL A 207 24.45 -6.72 -17.23
CA VAL A 207 24.58 -5.60 -18.17
C VAL A 207 24.62 -4.31 -17.36
N ALA A 208 25.75 -3.60 -17.40
CA ALA A 208 25.84 -2.28 -16.80
C ALA A 208 24.94 -1.30 -17.56
N VAL A 209 24.17 -0.51 -16.85
CA VAL A 209 23.26 0.52 -17.40
C VAL A 209 23.52 1.83 -16.69
N ASN A 210 23.53 2.94 -17.44
CA ASN A 210 23.98 4.23 -16.91
C ASN A 210 22.98 4.89 -15.92
N HIS A 211 21.73 4.50 -15.95
CA HIS A 211 20.67 5.09 -15.13
C HIS A 211 20.43 4.34 -13.81
N ARG A 212 21.19 3.27 -13.54
CA ARG A 212 21.06 2.46 -12.31
C ARG A 212 22.44 2.16 -11.72
N PRO A 213 22.56 2.17 -10.38
CA PRO A 213 23.81 1.81 -9.71
C PRO A 213 24.13 0.31 -9.82
N GLN A 214 23.10 -0.53 -9.96
CA GLN A 214 23.24 -1.98 -10.08
C GLN A 214 23.03 -2.45 -11.52
N PRO A 215 23.83 -3.42 -12.00
CA PRO A 215 23.68 -3.94 -13.34
C PRO A 215 22.37 -4.71 -13.50
N LEU A 216 21.79 -4.62 -14.70
CA LEU A 216 20.62 -5.39 -15.08
C LEU A 216 21.00 -6.85 -15.29
N GLN A 217 20.28 -7.78 -14.65
CA GLN A 217 20.43 -9.20 -14.91
C GLN A 217 19.58 -9.60 -16.12
N VAL A 218 20.19 -10.27 -17.07
CA VAL A 218 19.51 -10.72 -18.29
C VAL A 218 19.72 -12.22 -18.45
N THR A 219 18.63 -12.97 -18.54
CA THR A 219 18.69 -14.37 -18.99
C THR A 219 18.68 -14.37 -20.51
N GLU A 220 19.72 -14.95 -21.09
CA GLU A 220 19.89 -15.05 -22.53
C GLU A 220 19.69 -16.50 -22.95
N ILE A 221 18.83 -16.72 -23.96
CA ILE A 221 18.56 -18.03 -24.52
C ILE A 221 18.80 -17.96 -26.02
N PHE A 222 19.78 -18.74 -26.48
CA PHE A 222 20.22 -18.76 -27.87
C PHE A 222 20.00 -20.12 -28.51
N PRO A 223 19.70 -20.17 -29.83
CA PRO A 223 19.62 -21.42 -30.55
C PRO A 223 21.01 -22.09 -30.64
N THR A 224 21.05 -23.42 -30.49
CA THR A 224 22.27 -24.20 -30.77
C THR A 224 22.42 -24.49 -32.25
N ALA A 225 21.33 -24.48 -33.00
CA ALA A 225 21.31 -24.60 -34.45
C ALA A 225 21.50 -23.20 -35.09
N LYS A 226 21.36 -23.13 -36.42
CA LYS A 226 21.50 -21.90 -37.18
C LYS A 226 20.46 -20.87 -36.71
N SER A 227 20.93 -19.69 -36.27
CA SER A 227 20.07 -18.57 -35.93
C SER A 227 19.35 -18.05 -37.18
N ASN A 228 18.08 -17.63 -37.00
CA ASN A 228 17.32 -16.91 -38.03
C ASN A 228 17.60 -15.40 -38.08
N GLY A 229 18.57 -14.91 -37.26
CA GLY A 229 19.02 -13.53 -37.21
C GLY A 229 18.03 -12.59 -36.46
N ARG A 230 16.97 -13.12 -35.84
CA ARG A 230 15.96 -12.32 -35.13
C ARG A 230 16.15 -12.39 -33.62
N LEU A 231 15.98 -11.23 -32.98
CA LEU A 231 16.02 -11.07 -31.54
C LEU A 231 14.61 -10.84 -30.99
N VAL A 232 14.30 -11.52 -29.90
CA VAL A 232 13.07 -11.31 -29.12
C VAL A 232 13.48 -10.91 -27.71
N VAL A 233 12.87 -9.85 -27.18
CA VAL A 233 12.99 -9.44 -25.79
C VAL A 233 11.64 -9.69 -25.11
N ILE A 234 11.63 -10.47 -24.04
CA ILE A 234 10.44 -10.73 -23.24
C ILE A 234 10.64 -10.08 -21.87
N SER A 235 9.85 -9.08 -21.58
CA SER A 235 9.87 -8.34 -20.32
C SER A 235 8.74 -8.88 -19.44
N HIS A 236 9.04 -9.22 -18.19
CA HIS A 236 8.02 -9.60 -17.22
C HIS A 236 7.28 -8.37 -16.69
N GLY A 237 6.09 -8.59 -16.10
CA GLY A 237 5.28 -7.55 -15.47
C GLY A 237 5.68 -7.31 -14.00
N LEU A 238 4.96 -6.40 -13.37
CA LEU A 238 5.08 -6.12 -11.95
C LEU A 238 4.79 -7.40 -11.14
N TRP A 239 5.63 -7.70 -10.16
CA TRP A 239 5.55 -8.85 -9.26
C TRP A 239 5.80 -10.22 -9.94
N ASP A 240 6.41 -10.20 -11.12
CA ASP A 240 6.76 -11.41 -11.86
C ASP A 240 8.28 -11.54 -12.01
N ASP A 241 8.73 -12.60 -12.66
CA ASP A 241 10.14 -12.96 -12.78
C ASP A 241 10.43 -13.47 -14.20
N PRO A 242 11.65 -13.26 -14.74
CA PRO A 242 12.05 -13.80 -16.04
C PRO A 242 11.79 -15.30 -16.21
N SER A 243 11.88 -16.08 -15.13
CA SER A 243 11.64 -17.53 -15.15
C SER A 243 10.25 -17.93 -15.60
N SER A 244 9.23 -17.08 -15.35
CA SER A 244 7.84 -17.31 -15.79
C SER A 244 7.73 -17.38 -17.32
N PHE A 245 8.68 -16.80 -18.04
CA PHE A 245 8.69 -16.73 -19.50
C PHE A 245 9.75 -17.61 -20.16
N GLU A 246 10.55 -18.36 -19.38
CA GLU A 246 11.60 -19.21 -19.94
C GLU A 246 11.04 -20.29 -20.87
N GLY A 247 9.86 -20.83 -20.59
CA GLY A 247 9.21 -21.80 -21.48
C GLY A 247 8.95 -21.25 -22.89
N TRP A 248 8.50 -20.01 -22.99
CA TRP A 248 8.32 -19.32 -24.28
C TRP A 248 9.67 -19.06 -24.95
N ALA A 249 10.67 -18.67 -24.18
CA ALA A 249 12.00 -18.40 -24.69
C ALA A 249 12.69 -19.65 -25.24
N TYR A 250 12.53 -20.81 -24.58
CA TYR A 250 13.03 -22.09 -25.06
C TYR A 250 12.40 -22.49 -26.39
N LEU A 251 11.09 -22.33 -26.50
CA LEU A 251 10.37 -22.61 -27.73
C LEU A 251 10.84 -21.72 -28.89
N LEU A 252 10.97 -20.42 -28.66
CA LEU A 252 11.44 -19.47 -29.65
C LEU A 252 12.90 -19.77 -30.08
N ALA A 253 13.76 -20.08 -29.12
CA ALA A 253 15.15 -20.39 -29.40
C ALA A 253 15.31 -21.70 -30.21
N ALA A 254 14.51 -22.71 -29.91
CA ALA A 254 14.45 -23.92 -30.71
C ALA A 254 14.04 -23.68 -32.17
N HIS A 255 13.35 -22.55 -32.45
CA HIS A 255 12.99 -22.09 -33.79
C HIS A 255 13.96 -21.03 -34.36
N GLY A 256 15.13 -20.90 -33.78
CA GLY A 256 16.23 -20.07 -34.30
C GLY A 256 16.23 -18.62 -33.82
N TYR A 257 15.38 -18.21 -32.91
CA TYR A 257 15.38 -16.86 -32.35
C TYR A 257 16.42 -16.74 -31.23
N SER A 258 17.08 -15.60 -31.13
CA SER A 258 17.79 -15.21 -29.92
C SER A 258 16.81 -14.56 -28.96
N VAL A 259 16.77 -14.95 -27.68
CA VAL A 259 15.80 -14.44 -26.71
C VAL A 259 16.51 -13.83 -25.50
N LEU A 260 16.08 -12.65 -25.10
CA LEU A 260 16.57 -11.96 -23.89
C LEU A 260 15.40 -11.78 -22.93
N LEU A 261 15.61 -12.15 -21.68
CA LEU A 261 14.67 -11.99 -20.58
C LEU A 261 15.33 -11.09 -19.52
N PRO A 262 15.15 -9.76 -19.56
CA PRO A 262 15.66 -8.86 -18.55
C PRO A 262 14.88 -9.02 -17.24
N ALA A 263 15.60 -9.00 -16.11
CA ALA A 263 14.99 -8.84 -14.80
C ALA A 263 14.77 -7.35 -14.50
N HIS A 264 13.68 -7.03 -13.82
CA HIS A 264 13.36 -5.69 -13.33
C HIS A 264 13.58 -5.63 -11.82
N PRO A 265 14.77 -5.22 -11.32
CA PRO A 265 15.03 -5.14 -9.90
C PRO A 265 14.04 -4.20 -9.22
N GLY A 266 13.56 -4.58 -8.02
CA GLY A 266 12.59 -3.78 -7.26
C GLY A 266 11.13 -3.99 -7.67
N SER A 267 10.85 -4.79 -8.71
CA SER A 267 9.49 -5.12 -9.13
C SER A 267 9.24 -6.63 -9.27
N ASP A 268 10.13 -7.44 -8.75
CA ASP A 268 10.09 -8.90 -8.81
C ASP A 268 9.24 -9.51 -7.67
N ALA A 269 9.04 -10.83 -7.71
CA ALA A 269 8.29 -11.57 -6.69
C ALA A 269 8.91 -11.45 -5.29
N LYS A 270 10.22 -11.29 -5.18
CA LYS A 270 10.91 -11.09 -3.89
C LYS A 270 10.56 -9.72 -3.30
N GLN A 271 10.53 -8.68 -4.11
CA GLN A 271 10.09 -7.36 -3.69
C GLN A 271 8.63 -7.39 -3.21
N GLN A 272 7.76 -8.09 -3.93
CA GLN A 272 6.37 -8.29 -3.52
C GLN A 272 6.27 -8.96 -2.14
N GLU A 273 7.02 -10.04 -1.92
CA GLU A 273 7.04 -10.75 -0.64
C GLU A 273 7.51 -9.84 0.51
N LEU A 274 8.58 -9.06 0.28
CA LEU A 274 9.11 -8.14 1.28
C LEU A 274 8.14 -6.98 1.58
N MET A 275 7.45 -6.48 0.56
CA MET A 275 6.40 -5.46 0.71
C MET A 275 5.21 -5.99 1.52
N ILE A 276 4.71 -7.19 1.21
CA ILE A 276 3.60 -7.81 1.94
C ILE A 276 3.98 -8.06 3.41
N LYS A 277 5.23 -8.41 3.68
CA LYS A 277 5.77 -8.59 5.04
C LYS A 277 6.09 -7.28 5.76
N GLY A 278 5.83 -6.13 5.13
CA GLY A 278 6.15 -4.84 5.71
C GLY A 278 7.65 -4.54 5.84
N LYS A 279 8.51 -5.20 5.07
CA LYS A 279 9.98 -5.05 5.16
C LYS A 279 10.58 -4.12 4.11
N GLN A 280 9.84 -3.80 3.07
CA GLN A 280 10.25 -2.87 2.02
C GLN A 280 9.05 -2.04 1.55
N PRO A 281 9.28 -0.78 1.11
CA PRO A 281 8.23 0.06 0.52
C PRO A 281 7.82 -0.49 -0.85
N PRO A 282 6.69 0.00 -1.42
CA PRO A 282 6.34 -0.22 -2.82
C PRO A 282 7.50 0.20 -3.76
N PRO A 283 7.60 -0.41 -4.95
CA PRO A 283 8.64 -0.03 -5.90
C PRO A 283 8.52 1.44 -6.30
N ALA A 284 9.66 2.12 -6.39
CA ALA A 284 9.74 3.49 -6.85
C ALA A 284 9.40 3.61 -8.36
N SER A 285 9.06 4.81 -8.80
CA SER A 285 8.76 5.08 -10.22
C SER A 285 9.90 4.70 -11.16
N GLU A 286 11.13 4.76 -10.69
CA GLU A 286 12.33 4.38 -11.45
C GLU A 286 12.45 2.87 -11.66
N GLU A 287 11.88 2.08 -10.76
CA GLU A 287 11.84 0.62 -10.84
C GLU A 287 10.68 0.11 -11.69
N LEU A 288 9.68 0.97 -11.93
CA LEU A 288 8.50 0.69 -12.76
C LEU A 288 8.68 1.10 -14.23
N ARG A 289 9.77 1.76 -14.58
CA ARG A 289 10.16 2.14 -15.94
C ARG A 289 11.09 1.10 -16.53
#